data_43420e8d7dbd8a23f482ecbde325c05a
#
_entry.id   43420e8d7dbd8a23f482ecbde325c05a
#
_cell.length_a   1.000
_cell.length_b   1.000
_cell.length_c   1.000
_cell.angle_alpha   90.00
_cell.angle_beta   90.00
_cell.angle_gamma   90.00
#
_symmetry.space_group_name_H-M   'P 1'
#
loop_
_entity.id
_entity.type
_entity.pdbx_description
1 polymer ?
#
loop_
_entity_poly.entity_id
_entity_poly.type
_entity_poly.pdbx_seq_one_letter_code
_entity_poly.pdbx_strand_id
1 'polypeptide(L)'
;MLWKATAIHSLATFGGVSSLVTVFNLHFFNAPAFWYQRIVHIILIYIVIVFIILIIKYVRTNNGITIKIRRTSLTIRDGNIFECEGWKVIGFNEFYDTTVDDQIIARQSLNGQFLTYHVDDRDELKKILDHEDKASSLKCYKKQHAGIERTCYPLGYIKIYKSFMLLAFTYF
;
A
#
# COMPACT_ATOMS: atom_id res chain seq x y z
N MET A 1 -6.18 -15.47 -0.52
CA MET A 1 -7.65 -15.49 -0.73
C MET A 1 -8.07 -14.89 -2.08
N LEU A 2 -7.45 -13.83 -2.55
CA LEU A 2 -7.70 -13.16 -3.85
C LEU A 2 -7.52 -14.06 -5.10
N TRP A 3 -6.56 -14.98 -5.10
CA TRP A 3 -6.28 -15.88 -6.22
C TRP A 3 -7.43 -16.87 -6.52
N LYS A 4 -8.08 -17.39 -5.50
CA LYS A 4 -9.23 -18.32 -5.67
C LYS A 4 -10.43 -17.62 -6.29
N ALA A 5 -10.74 -16.41 -5.86
CA ALA A 5 -11.84 -15.63 -6.43
C ALA A 5 -11.57 -15.27 -7.92
N THR A 6 -10.34 -14.91 -8.26
CA THR A 6 -9.95 -14.59 -9.63
C THR A 6 -10.04 -15.82 -10.55
N ALA A 7 -9.62 -16.99 -10.07
CA ALA A 7 -9.73 -18.24 -10.83
C ALA A 7 -11.17 -18.65 -11.08
N ILE A 8 -12.07 -18.50 -10.11
CA ILE A 8 -13.49 -18.82 -10.24
C ILE A 8 -14.16 -17.87 -11.25
N HIS A 9 -13.87 -16.56 -11.17
CA HIS A 9 -14.44 -15.61 -12.14
C HIS A 9 -13.90 -15.82 -13.56
N SER A 10 -12.64 -16.19 -13.73
CA SER A 10 -12.07 -16.49 -15.05
C SER A 10 -12.66 -17.78 -15.64
N LEU A 11 -12.93 -18.80 -14.84
CA LEU A 11 -13.60 -20.03 -15.27
C LEU A 11 -15.06 -19.79 -15.68
N ALA A 12 -15.80 -18.97 -14.94
CA ALA A 12 -17.19 -18.65 -15.26
C ALA A 12 -17.30 -17.83 -16.57
N THR A 13 -16.41 -16.85 -16.77
CA THR A 13 -16.37 -16.09 -18.03
C THR A 13 -15.91 -16.95 -19.21
N PHE A 14 -14.98 -17.88 -19.01
CA PHE A 14 -14.57 -18.85 -20.02
C PHE A 14 -15.72 -19.75 -20.47
N GLY A 15 -16.50 -20.29 -19.53
CA GLY A 15 -17.67 -21.11 -19.84
C GLY A 15 -18.71 -20.36 -20.67
N GLY A 16 -19.00 -19.09 -20.33
CA GLY A 16 -19.94 -18.26 -21.08
C GLY A 16 -19.45 -17.92 -22.48
N VAL A 17 -18.18 -17.50 -22.62
CA VAL A 17 -17.62 -17.12 -23.93
C VAL A 17 -17.42 -18.32 -24.84
N SER A 18 -16.95 -19.47 -24.32
CA SER A 18 -16.82 -20.67 -25.17
C SER A 18 -18.17 -21.19 -25.65
N SER A 19 -19.25 -21.10 -24.86
CA SER A 19 -20.58 -21.42 -25.26
C SER A 19 -21.06 -20.51 -26.40
N LEU A 20 -20.84 -19.19 -26.29
CA LEU A 20 -21.20 -18.23 -27.35
C LEU A 20 -20.40 -18.46 -28.62
N VAL A 21 -19.10 -18.71 -28.54
CA VAL A 21 -18.22 -19.00 -29.68
C VAL A 21 -18.65 -20.31 -30.35
N THR A 22 -19.01 -21.33 -29.57
CA THR A 22 -19.50 -22.62 -30.13
C THR A 22 -20.81 -22.44 -30.87
N VAL A 23 -21.77 -21.71 -30.29
CA VAL A 23 -23.05 -21.42 -30.94
C VAL A 23 -22.84 -20.59 -32.21
N PHE A 24 -21.95 -19.59 -32.15
CA PHE A 24 -21.64 -18.74 -33.30
C PHE A 24 -20.94 -19.53 -34.42
N ASN A 25 -19.98 -20.40 -34.10
CA ASN A 25 -19.33 -21.29 -35.10
C ASN A 25 -20.27 -22.29 -35.72
N LEU A 26 -21.21 -22.88 -34.96
CA LEU A 26 -22.22 -23.80 -35.48
C LEU A 26 -23.20 -23.11 -36.41
N HIS A 27 -23.47 -21.82 -36.25
CA HIS A 27 -24.46 -21.07 -37.02
C HIS A 27 -23.90 -20.36 -38.26
N PHE A 28 -22.66 -19.84 -38.19
CA PHE A 28 -22.07 -18.99 -39.22
C PHE A 28 -20.97 -19.62 -40.07
N PHE A 29 -20.33 -20.70 -39.61
CA PHE A 29 -19.23 -21.33 -40.32
C PHE A 29 -19.50 -22.81 -40.60
N ASN A 30 -20.23 -23.09 -41.65
CA ASN A 30 -20.42 -24.45 -42.17
C ASN A 30 -19.16 -25.05 -42.86
N ALA A 31 -17.98 -24.51 -42.60
CA ALA A 31 -16.76 -25.06 -43.14
C ALA A 31 -16.25 -26.22 -42.23
N PRO A 32 -15.78 -27.34 -42.81
CA PRO A 32 -15.20 -28.42 -42.07
C PRO A 32 -13.80 -28.03 -41.56
N ALA A 33 -13.76 -27.18 -40.55
CA ALA A 33 -12.51 -26.90 -39.87
C ALA A 33 -12.11 -28.12 -39.03
N PHE A 34 -10.89 -28.59 -39.18
CA PHE A 34 -10.32 -29.65 -38.35
C PHE A 34 -10.54 -29.33 -36.88
N TRP A 35 -10.98 -30.27 -36.09
CA TRP A 35 -11.33 -30.11 -34.68
C TRP A 35 -10.21 -29.42 -33.83
N TYR A 36 -8.94 -29.65 -34.17
CA TYR A 36 -7.79 -29.02 -33.48
C TYR A 36 -7.71 -27.51 -33.73
N GLN A 37 -8.13 -27.01 -34.90
CA GLN A 37 -8.14 -25.56 -35.17
C GLN A 37 -9.18 -24.85 -34.29
N ARG A 38 -10.31 -25.47 -34.00
CA ARG A 38 -11.30 -24.95 -33.06
C ARG A 38 -10.77 -24.85 -31.65
N ILE A 39 -10.04 -25.86 -31.20
CA ILE A 39 -9.39 -25.85 -29.89
C ILE A 39 -8.34 -24.71 -29.78
N VAL A 40 -7.52 -24.54 -30.80
CA VAL A 40 -6.52 -23.46 -30.85
C VAL A 40 -7.18 -22.08 -30.75
N HIS A 41 -8.27 -21.83 -31.49
CA HIS A 41 -8.99 -20.56 -31.43
C HIS A 41 -9.61 -20.31 -30.04
N ILE A 42 -10.19 -21.33 -29.41
CA ILE A 42 -10.76 -21.21 -28.05
C ILE A 42 -9.68 -20.85 -27.05
N ILE A 43 -8.51 -21.50 -27.13
CA ILE A 43 -7.38 -21.23 -26.25
C ILE A 43 -6.88 -19.78 -26.46
N LEU A 44 -6.78 -19.33 -27.71
CA LEU A 44 -6.31 -18.00 -28.04
C LEU A 44 -7.26 -16.90 -27.51
N ILE A 45 -8.57 -17.09 -27.68
CA ILE A 45 -9.59 -16.20 -27.12
C ILE A 45 -9.51 -16.17 -25.59
N TYR A 46 -9.32 -17.32 -24.94
CA TYR A 46 -9.16 -17.40 -23.49
C TYR A 46 -7.94 -16.60 -23.00
N ILE A 47 -6.80 -16.75 -23.68
CA ILE A 47 -5.58 -15.98 -23.35
C ILE A 47 -5.84 -14.47 -23.46
N VAL A 48 -6.52 -14.02 -24.53
CA VAL A 48 -6.84 -12.60 -24.72
C VAL A 48 -7.75 -12.08 -23.59
N ILE A 49 -8.76 -12.83 -23.20
CA ILE A 49 -9.67 -12.45 -22.11
C ILE A 49 -8.91 -12.35 -20.78
N VAL A 50 -8.07 -13.33 -20.45
CA VAL A 50 -7.25 -13.30 -19.24
C VAL A 50 -6.33 -12.07 -19.23
N PHE A 51 -5.71 -11.77 -20.37
CA PHE A 51 -4.84 -10.61 -20.52
C PHE A 51 -5.58 -9.29 -20.30
N ILE A 52 -6.79 -9.14 -20.86
CA ILE A 52 -7.65 -7.96 -20.65
C ILE A 52 -8.03 -7.82 -19.16
N ILE A 53 -8.40 -8.92 -18.49
CA ILE A 53 -8.73 -8.90 -17.06
C ILE A 53 -7.53 -8.47 -16.22
N LEU A 54 -6.32 -8.94 -16.55
CA LEU A 54 -5.11 -8.55 -15.87
C LEU A 54 -4.79 -7.05 -16.07
N ILE A 55 -4.96 -6.53 -17.28
CA ILE A 55 -4.79 -5.09 -17.56
C ILE A 55 -5.79 -4.26 -16.74
N ILE A 56 -7.07 -4.63 -16.75
CA ILE A 56 -8.11 -3.92 -15.99
C ILE A 56 -7.78 -3.92 -14.48
N LYS A 57 -7.34 -5.06 -13.96
CA LYS A 57 -6.90 -5.17 -12.58
C LYS A 57 -5.70 -4.26 -12.27
N TYR A 58 -4.67 -4.32 -13.12
CA TYR A 58 -3.47 -3.49 -12.98
C TYR A 58 -3.80 -2.00 -12.96
N VAL A 59 -4.61 -1.53 -13.93
CA VAL A 59 -5.04 -0.13 -14.01
C VAL A 59 -5.87 0.29 -12.79
N ARG A 60 -6.80 -0.57 -12.32
CA ARG A 60 -7.60 -0.27 -11.13
C ARG A 60 -6.78 -0.18 -9.85
N THR A 61 -5.81 -1.08 -9.68
CA THR A 61 -4.95 -1.07 -8.49
C THR A 61 -4.06 0.18 -8.45
N ASN A 62 -3.52 0.60 -9.60
CA ASN A 62 -2.66 1.79 -9.68
C ASN A 62 -3.42 3.11 -9.46
N ASN A 63 -4.70 3.20 -9.80
CA ASN A 63 -5.46 4.44 -9.69
C ASN A 63 -5.97 4.73 -8.26
N GLY A 64 -5.95 3.74 -7.37
CA GLY A 64 -6.44 3.87 -6.00
C GLY A 64 -7.96 4.11 -5.92
N ILE A 65 -8.44 4.30 -4.71
CA ILE A 65 -9.84 4.61 -4.40
C ILE A 65 -9.91 6.01 -3.84
N THR A 66 -10.65 6.90 -4.49
CA THR A 66 -10.87 8.26 -4.01
C THR A 66 -12.27 8.42 -3.42
N ILE A 67 -12.33 8.85 -2.16
CA ILE A 67 -13.57 9.10 -1.43
C ILE A 67 -13.63 10.61 -1.10
N LYS A 68 -14.77 11.24 -1.37
CA LYS A 68 -15.03 12.62 -0.94
C LYS A 68 -15.62 12.63 0.47
N ILE A 69 -14.94 13.29 1.39
CA ILE A 69 -15.39 13.53 2.76
C ILE A 69 -15.58 15.04 2.93
N ARG A 70 -16.81 15.51 2.87
CA ARG A 70 -17.17 16.94 2.89
C ARG A 70 -16.44 17.70 1.76
N ARG A 71 -15.46 18.54 2.12
CA ARG A 71 -14.67 19.37 1.18
C ARG A 71 -13.31 18.77 0.84
N THR A 72 -12.98 17.61 1.41
CA THR A 72 -11.67 16.97 1.27
C THR A 72 -11.80 15.68 0.44
N SER A 73 -10.85 15.43 -0.45
CA SER A 73 -10.72 14.17 -1.17
C SER A 73 -9.68 13.30 -0.46
N LEU A 74 -10.07 12.09 -0.08
CA LEU A 74 -9.17 11.06 0.44
C LEU A 74 -8.93 10.02 -0.65
N THR A 75 -7.68 9.87 -1.07
CA THR A 75 -7.28 8.83 -2.03
C THR A 75 -6.45 7.78 -1.33
N ILE A 76 -6.88 6.53 -1.43
CA ILE A 76 -6.16 5.35 -0.92
C ILE A 76 -5.59 4.62 -2.12
N ARG A 77 -4.27 4.50 -2.18
CA ARG A 77 -3.56 3.83 -3.28
C ARG A 77 -2.32 3.10 -2.76
N ASP A 78 -1.91 2.07 -3.47
CA ASP A 78 -0.59 1.49 -3.28
C ASP A 78 0.48 2.40 -3.85
N GLY A 79 1.65 2.44 -3.21
CA GLY A 79 2.78 3.22 -3.69
C GLY A 79 3.84 3.46 -2.63
N ASN A 80 4.97 3.99 -3.05
CA ASN A 80 6.04 4.40 -2.17
C ASN A 80 5.78 5.83 -1.66
N ILE A 81 5.56 5.99 -0.36
CA ILE A 81 5.30 7.29 0.25
C ILE A 81 6.49 8.26 0.06
N PHE A 82 7.71 7.74 -0.04
CA PHE A 82 8.92 8.56 -0.19
C PHE A 82 9.03 9.24 -1.56
N GLU A 83 8.36 8.69 -2.57
CA GLU A 83 8.27 9.25 -3.93
C GLU A 83 7.12 10.24 -4.09
N CYS A 84 6.22 10.36 -3.10
CA CYS A 84 5.10 11.27 -3.17
C CYS A 84 5.54 12.72 -2.92
N GLU A 85 4.90 13.67 -3.57
CA GLU A 85 5.04 15.08 -3.26
C GLU A 85 4.27 15.48 -2.00
N GLY A 86 4.68 16.57 -1.35
CA GLY A 86 4.03 17.13 -0.18
C GLY A 86 4.48 16.52 1.14
N TRP A 87 3.68 16.75 2.18
CA TRP A 87 3.96 16.28 3.52
C TRP A 87 3.79 14.78 3.66
N LYS A 88 4.75 14.12 4.31
CA LYS A 88 4.76 12.68 4.56
C LYS A 88 4.64 12.42 6.05
N VAL A 89 3.68 11.61 6.44
CA VAL A 89 3.48 11.25 7.85
C VAL A 89 4.14 9.90 8.12
N ILE A 90 5.09 9.89 9.08
CA ILE A 90 5.80 8.68 9.52
C ILE A 90 5.39 8.39 10.97
N GLY A 91 4.85 7.19 11.20
CA GLY A 91 4.45 6.75 12.55
C GLY A 91 5.66 6.36 13.39
N PHE A 92 5.71 6.87 14.61
CA PHE A 92 6.67 6.52 15.66
C PHE A 92 5.92 6.00 16.89
N ASN A 93 6.64 5.38 17.82
CA ASN A 93 6.11 5.11 19.14
C ASN A 93 6.16 6.37 20.03
N GLU A 94 5.58 6.27 21.21
CA GLU A 94 5.49 7.37 22.20
C GLU A 94 6.85 7.92 22.65
N PHE A 95 7.95 7.20 22.43
CA PHE A 95 9.33 7.62 22.81
C PHE A 95 10.13 8.18 21.64
N TYR A 96 9.61 8.15 20.44
CA TYR A 96 10.34 8.47 19.20
C TYR A 96 11.64 7.68 19.09
N ASP A 97 11.58 6.37 19.30
CA ASP A 97 12.75 5.51 19.16
C ASP A 97 13.33 5.58 17.75
N THR A 98 14.67 5.59 17.68
CA THR A 98 15.42 5.70 16.41
C THR A 98 16.36 4.52 16.18
N THR A 99 16.32 3.51 17.05
CA THR A 99 17.19 2.34 16.94
C THR A 99 16.58 1.32 15.98
N VAL A 100 17.23 1.16 14.83
CA VAL A 100 16.82 0.18 13.79
C VAL A 100 17.66 -1.08 13.98
N ASP A 101 17.17 -2.02 14.76
CA ASP A 101 17.85 -3.26 15.16
C ASP A 101 17.02 -4.53 14.89
N ASP A 102 15.90 -4.39 14.18
CA ASP A 102 14.90 -5.42 13.91
C ASP A 102 14.19 -5.97 15.18
N GLN A 103 14.44 -5.38 16.36
CA GLN A 103 13.76 -5.65 17.63
C GLN A 103 12.83 -4.49 18.01
N ILE A 104 13.36 -3.26 18.07
CA ILE A 104 12.59 -2.04 18.39
C ILE A 104 11.95 -1.52 17.10
N ILE A 105 12.76 -1.34 16.05
CA ILE A 105 12.30 -0.89 14.75
C ILE A 105 12.80 -1.86 13.69
N ALA A 106 11.87 -2.53 13.01
CA ALA A 106 12.21 -3.38 11.88
C ALA A 106 12.71 -2.53 10.69
N ARG A 107 13.84 -2.90 10.11
CA ARG A 107 14.46 -2.19 8.99
C ARG A 107 13.55 -2.03 7.79
N GLN A 108 12.70 -3.03 7.54
CA GLN A 108 11.75 -3.03 6.42
C GLN A 108 10.46 -2.23 6.72
N SER A 109 10.24 -1.82 7.97
CA SER A 109 9.10 -0.95 8.31
C SER A 109 9.26 0.44 7.68
N LEU A 110 8.17 1.16 7.53
CA LEU A 110 8.20 2.54 7.01
C LEU A 110 9.10 3.45 7.85
N ASN A 111 9.04 3.33 9.17
CA ASN A 111 9.90 4.06 10.09
C ASN A 111 11.37 3.66 9.93
N GLY A 112 11.67 2.35 9.83
CA GLY A 112 13.04 1.86 9.62
C GLY A 112 13.63 2.34 8.29
N GLN A 113 12.86 2.36 7.23
CA GLN A 113 13.27 2.90 5.93
C GLN A 113 13.52 4.42 6.01
N PHE A 114 12.62 5.18 6.67
CA PHE A 114 12.83 6.61 6.89
C PHE A 114 14.14 6.88 7.63
N LEU A 115 14.38 6.22 8.76
CA LEU A 115 15.58 6.39 9.57
C LEU A 115 16.87 5.97 8.84
N THR A 116 16.79 4.98 7.96
CA THR A 116 17.95 4.44 7.25
C THR A 116 18.32 5.25 6.00
N TYR A 117 17.32 5.71 5.23
CA TYR A 117 17.55 6.24 3.89
C TYR A 117 17.18 7.71 3.71
N HIS A 118 16.43 8.32 4.66
CA HIS A 118 15.91 9.68 4.52
C HIS A 118 16.31 10.63 5.63
N VAL A 119 17.11 10.15 6.59
CA VAL A 119 17.73 10.97 7.64
C VAL A 119 19.20 11.20 7.28
N ASP A 120 19.50 12.40 6.79
CA ASP A 120 20.86 12.77 6.40
C ASP A 120 21.73 13.11 7.62
N ASP A 121 21.14 13.81 8.60
CA ASP A 121 21.80 14.20 9.84
C ASP A 121 21.04 13.65 11.06
N ARG A 122 21.63 12.65 11.68
CA ARG A 122 21.06 12.00 12.87
C ARG A 122 21.11 12.89 14.12
N ASP A 123 22.09 13.78 14.21
CA ASP A 123 22.23 14.69 15.34
C ASP A 123 21.19 15.81 15.25
N GLU A 124 20.90 16.30 14.04
CA GLU A 124 19.78 17.21 13.80
C GLU A 124 18.45 16.56 14.16
N LEU A 125 18.19 15.35 13.68
CA LEU A 125 16.97 14.62 14.04
C LEU A 125 16.83 14.46 15.54
N LYS A 126 17.91 14.05 16.23
CA LYS A 126 17.92 13.86 17.67
C LYS A 126 17.58 15.16 18.41
N LYS A 127 18.16 16.30 18.01
CA LYS A 127 17.84 17.61 18.59
C LYS A 127 16.35 17.94 18.44
N ILE A 128 15.76 17.65 17.28
CA ILE A 128 14.33 17.85 17.04
C ILE A 128 13.49 16.92 17.91
N LEU A 129 13.91 15.66 18.07
CA LEU A 129 13.20 14.67 18.88
C LEU A 129 13.30 14.95 20.37
N ASP A 130 14.41 15.48 20.84
CA ASP A 130 14.62 15.83 22.25
C ASP A 130 13.97 17.18 22.63
N HIS A 131 13.65 18.04 21.63
CA HIS A 131 13.02 19.33 21.88
C HIS A 131 11.55 19.17 22.24
N GLU A 132 11.14 19.66 23.42
CA GLU A 132 9.74 19.77 23.82
C GLU A 132 9.15 21.07 23.28
N ASP A 133 8.12 20.99 22.46
CA ASP A 133 7.36 22.16 22.03
C ASP A 133 6.41 22.62 23.15
N LYS A 134 6.83 23.65 23.86
CA LYS A 134 6.04 24.24 24.98
C LYS A 134 4.72 24.86 24.53
N ALA A 135 4.57 25.13 23.21
CA ALA A 135 3.33 25.65 22.65
C ALA A 135 2.30 24.54 22.35
N SER A 136 2.70 23.29 22.42
CA SER A 136 1.77 22.15 22.24
C SER A 136 0.77 22.08 23.38
N SER A 137 -0.50 21.90 23.06
CA SER A 137 -1.56 21.61 24.03
C SER A 137 -1.41 20.21 24.67
N LEU A 138 -0.62 19.34 24.05
CA LEU A 138 -0.35 17.99 24.50
C LEU A 138 0.87 17.99 25.45
N LYS A 139 0.65 17.56 26.69
CA LYS A 139 1.70 17.53 27.71
C LYS A 139 2.50 16.23 27.65
N CYS A 140 3.82 16.33 27.56
CA CYS A 140 4.74 15.21 27.70
C CYS A 140 4.86 14.79 29.18
N TYR A 141 5.18 13.54 29.42
CA TYR A 141 5.40 12.99 30.75
C TYR A 141 6.63 12.07 30.76
N LYS A 142 7.11 11.72 31.95
CA LYS A 142 8.24 10.81 32.11
C LYS A 142 7.77 9.39 32.37
N LYS A 143 8.40 8.43 31.72
CA LYS A 143 8.10 7.00 31.88
C LYS A 143 9.39 6.19 31.86
N GLN A 144 9.46 5.14 32.67
CA GLN A 144 10.54 4.17 32.61
C GLN A 144 10.45 3.34 31.33
N HIS A 145 11.50 3.36 30.51
CA HIS A 145 11.60 2.57 29.31
C HIS A 145 13.00 1.95 29.23
N ALA A 146 13.08 0.62 29.16
CA ALA A 146 14.34 -0.14 29.19
C ALA A 146 15.25 0.22 30.38
N GLY A 147 14.67 0.49 31.56
CA GLY A 147 15.42 0.86 32.79
C GLY A 147 15.90 2.32 32.86
N ILE A 148 15.57 3.13 31.86
CA ILE A 148 15.96 4.55 31.80
C ILE A 148 14.69 5.42 31.79
N GLU A 149 14.73 6.52 32.53
CA GLU A 149 13.66 7.52 32.48
C GLU A 149 13.75 8.29 31.16
N ARG A 150 12.67 8.22 30.34
CA ARG A 150 12.59 8.88 29.05
C ARG A 150 11.34 9.77 28.96
N THR A 151 11.42 10.79 28.13
CA THR A 151 10.27 11.62 27.81
C THR A 151 9.31 10.80 26.92
N CYS A 152 8.06 10.75 27.36
CA CYS A 152 6.98 10.08 26.66
C CYS A 152 6.04 11.14 26.08
N TYR A 153 5.76 11.03 24.80
CA TYR A 153 4.92 11.95 24.06
C TYR A 153 3.52 11.33 23.89
N PRO A 154 2.47 12.07 24.18
CA PRO A 154 1.10 11.55 24.02
C PRO A 154 0.81 11.25 22.55
N LEU A 155 -0.08 10.28 22.30
CA LEU A 155 -0.49 9.94 20.94
C LEU A 155 -1.08 11.17 20.24
N GLY A 156 -0.71 11.34 18.98
CA GLY A 156 -1.07 12.51 18.18
C GLY A 156 -0.05 13.65 18.27
N TYR A 157 0.99 13.54 19.12
CA TYR A 157 2.07 14.52 19.11
C TYR A 157 2.84 14.45 17.79
N ILE A 158 3.17 15.61 17.21
CA ILE A 158 3.83 15.70 15.90
C ILE A 158 5.13 16.48 16.06
N LYS A 159 6.19 15.94 15.49
CA LYS A 159 7.45 16.64 15.27
C LYS A 159 7.72 16.76 13.78
N ILE A 160 8.39 17.81 13.36
CA ILE A 160 8.66 18.08 11.95
C ILE A 160 10.16 17.93 11.68
N TYR A 161 10.48 17.08 10.70
CA TYR A 161 11.82 16.95 10.14
C TYR A 161 11.73 17.12 8.62
N LYS A 162 12.23 18.24 8.07
CA LYS A 162 12.13 18.59 6.64
C LYS A 162 10.67 18.55 6.15
N SER A 163 10.37 17.67 5.19
CA SER A 163 9.01 17.43 4.66
C SER A 163 8.27 16.29 5.35
N PHE A 164 8.80 15.80 6.48
CA PHE A 164 8.21 14.69 7.23
C PHE A 164 7.56 15.17 8.52
N MET A 165 6.36 14.70 8.77
CA MET A 165 5.65 14.80 10.04
C MET A 165 5.85 13.48 10.79
N LEU A 166 6.60 13.51 11.87
CA LEU A 166 6.86 12.37 12.73
C LEU A 166 5.76 12.32 13.79
N LEU A 167 4.90 11.32 13.73
CA LEU A 167 3.69 11.23 14.55
C LEU A 167 3.86 10.17 15.62
N ALA A 168 3.70 10.54 16.89
CA ALA A 168 3.53 9.56 17.97
C ALA A 168 2.19 8.82 17.78
N PHE A 169 2.25 7.58 17.28
CA PHE A 169 1.08 6.84 16.81
C PHE A 169 0.77 5.60 17.65
N THR A 170 1.78 4.99 18.26
CA THR A 170 1.62 3.76 19.06
C THR A 170 2.23 3.89 20.44
N TYR A 171 1.67 3.18 21.41
CA TYR A 171 2.33 2.88 22.68
C TYR A 171 3.39 1.79 22.47
N PHE A 172 4.40 1.79 23.34
CA PHE A 172 5.45 0.76 23.37
C PHE A 172 5.11 -0.27 24.44
#